data_6a29e3fc7c38cd153db42eaa1a4c5cf4
#
_entry.id   6a29e3fc7c38cd153db42eaa1a4c5cf4
#
_cell.length_a   1.000
_cell.length_b   1.000
_cell.length_c   1.000
_cell.angle_alpha   90.00
_cell.angle_beta   90.00
_cell.angle_gamma   90.00
#
_symmetry.space_group_name_H-M   'P 1'
#
loop_
_entity.id
_entity.type
_entity.pdbx_description
1 polymer ?
#
loop_
_entity_poly.entity_id
_entity_poly.type
_entity_poly.pdbx_seq_one_letter_code
_entity_poly.pdbx_strand_id
1 'polypeptide(L)'
;MKKSVLSIVVFIGMTCITIAQSPNKMLAISMQTLKDKIAGGWAGKMIGVTYGAPTEFNYLQRINNDSIKWTPADIKGSVWQDDIYVQLTFLMAMDKYGMEAPAVKYQEMLAKAGYQLWCANMQARKNYFDGIYPPMSGNPAYNYRADDIDFQIEADYIGFMNPGMIQNIINECDKIGHIMNYGDGIYGGIFLSALYSAAFFENDIQKVIETGLSSIPAESDYARIVRDVMKLHRHYPTDWKAAWQELDAKWGDVDISGAGSAFNIDAKLNGAFIVMGLLYGDLDDYKTLEITTRCGADSDCNPSNALAVIGVIKGFSNLPPEMQKGVKDVGDSVFINTTYSFNTAVEATYNYAL
;
A
#
# COMPACT_ATOMS: atom_id res chain seq x y z
N MET A 1 26.67 -9.70 -81.41
CA MET A 1 26.09 -10.21 -80.17
C MET A 1 25.97 -9.07 -79.16
N LYS A 2 24.76 -8.52 -79.01
CA LYS A 2 24.47 -7.44 -78.03
C LYS A 2 23.93 -8.11 -76.74
N LYS A 3 24.61 -7.92 -75.62
CA LYS A 3 24.14 -8.40 -74.31
C LYS A 3 23.25 -7.27 -73.71
N SER A 4 21.99 -7.55 -73.52
CA SER A 4 21.05 -6.70 -72.78
C SER A 4 21.22 -6.96 -71.28
N VAL A 5 21.50 -5.91 -70.54
CA VAL A 5 21.53 -5.93 -69.07
C VAL A 5 20.14 -5.51 -68.57
N LEU A 6 19.49 -6.40 -67.87
CA LEU A 6 18.17 -6.16 -67.27
C LEU A 6 18.41 -5.62 -65.82
N SER A 7 18.11 -4.34 -65.60
CA SER A 7 18.19 -3.72 -64.25
C SER A 7 16.84 -3.95 -63.55
N ILE A 8 16.90 -4.71 -62.44
CA ILE A 8 15.74 -4.89 -61.54
C ILE A 8 15.80 -3.77 -60.49
N VAL A 9 14.81 -2.89 -60.53
CA VAL A 9 14.60 -1.87 -59.49
C VAL A 9 13.67 -2.46 -58.42
N VAL A 10 14.21 -2.71 -57.23
CA VAL A 10 13.43 -3.14 -56.06
C VAL A 10 12.90 -1.92 -55.34
N PHE A 11 11.59 -1.72 -55.39
CA PHE A 11 10.90 -0.71 -54.57
C PHE A 11 10.72 -1.26 -53.15
N ILE A 12 11.47 -0.77 -52.18
CA ILE A 12 11.22 -1.03 -50.75
C ILE A 12 10.17 -0.01 -50.29
N GLY A 13 8.93 -0.47 -50.20
CA GLY A 13 7.85 0.31 -49.60
C GLY A 13 8.07 0.42 -48.09
N MET A 14 8.45 1.60 -47.61
CA MET A 14 8.44 1.93 -46.19
C MET A 14 7.00 2.18 -45.74
N THR A 15 6.37 1.16 -45.14
CA THR A 15 5.12 1.34 -44.41
C THR A 15 5.39 2.12 -43.12
N CYS A 16 5.12 3.41 -43.08
CA CYS A 16 5.02 4.17 -41.83
C CYS A 16 3.84 3.63 -41.02
N ILE A 17 4.13 2.86 -39.97
CA ILE A 17 3.14 2.56 -38.94
C ILE A 17 3.02 3.83 -38.07
N THR A 18 1.99 4.62 -38.36
CA THR A 18 1.56 5.67 -37.44
C THR A 18 0.94 4.98 -36.23
N ILE A 19 1.69 4.90 -35.13
CA ILE A 19 1.11 4.57 -33.82
C ILE A 19 0.20 5.76 -33.47
N ALA A 20 -1.10 5.60 -33.64
CA ALA A 20 -2.07 6.53 -33.12
C ALA A 20 -1.94 6.50 -31.59
N GLN A 21 -1.35 7.53 -31.00
CA GLN A 21 -1.46 7.80 -29.58
C GLN A 21 -2.96 7.95 -29.27
N SER A 22 -3.51 7.05 -28.45
CA SER A 22 -4.85 7.25 -27.92
C SER A 22 -4.87 8.61 -27.20
N PRO A 23 -5.91 9.44 -27.41
CA PRO A 23 -6.00 10.71 -26.73
C PRO A 23 -5.91 10.46 -25.21
N ASN A 24 -4.98 11.15 -24.55
CA ASN A 24 -4.86 11.11 -23.09
C ASN A 24 -6.23 11.45 -22.50
N LYS A 25 -6.91 10.46 -21.94
CA LYS A 25 -8.19 10.66 -21.26
C LYS A 25 -7.91 11.47 -20.01
N MET A 26 -8.31 12.73 -20.01
CA MET A 26 -8.25 13.56 -18.80
C MET A 26 -9.21 12.98 -17.76
N LEU A 27 -8.68 12.67 -16.58
CA LEU A 27 -9.48 12.33 -15.41
C LEU A 27 -9.81 13.63 -14.68
N ALA A 28 -11.05 13.77 -14.21
CA ALA A 28 -11.50 14.93 -13.47
C ALA A 28 -12.24 14.48 -12.21
N ILE A 29 -11.95 15.14 -11.09
CA ILE A 29 -12.61 14.93 -9.81
C ILE A 29 -12.94 16.29 -9.20
N SER A 30 -14.11 16.44 -8.57
CA SER A 30 -14.42 17.67 -7.84
C SER A 30 -13.59 17.78 -6.57
N MET A 31 -13.27 19.01 -6.16
CA MET A 31 -12.51 19.27 -4.93
C MET A 31 -13.19 18.63 -3.69
N GLN A 32 -14.52 18.69 -3.64
CA GLN A 32 -15.29 18.07 -2.56
C GLN A 32 -15.14 16.54 -2.56
N THR A 33 -15.29 15.92 -3.73
CA THR A 33 -15.12 14.45 -3.88
C THR A 33 -13.69 14.02 -3.58
N LEU A 34 -12.70 14.80 -4.03
CA LEU A 34 -11.29 14.55 -3.73
C LEU A 34 -11.04 14.49 -2.22
N LYS A 35 -11.50 15.53 -1.50
CA LYS A 35 -11.33 15.61 -0.04
C LYS A 35 -12.08 14.49 0.69
N ASP A 36 -13.30 14.16 0.27
CA ASP A 36 -14.11 13.08 0.86
C ASP A 36 -13.45 11.70 0.66
N LYS A 37 -12.87 11.45 -0.51
CA LYS A 37 -12.15 10.21 -0.81
C LYS A 37 -10.83 10.10 -0.03
N ILE A 38 -10.07 11.19 0.12
CA ILE A 38 -8.88 11.23 0.99
C ILE A 38 -9.27 10.93 2.44
N ALA A 39 -10.35 11.56 2.93
CA ALA A 39 -10.87 11.27 4.26
C ALA A 39 -11.32 9.81 4.41
N GLY A 40 -11.89 9.21 3.36
CA GLY A 40 -12.24 7.80 3.30
C GLY A 40 -11.02 6.88 3.46
N GLY A 41 -9.92 7.19 2.77
CA GLY A 41 -8.66 6.47 2.88
C GLY A 41 -8.10 6.49 4.31
N TRP A 42 -7.93 7.67 4.90
CA TRP A 42 -7.46 7.81 6.28
C TRP A 42 -8.39 7.16 7.31
N ALA A 43 -9.72 7.26 7.12
CA ALA A 43 -10.68 6.60 7.98
C ALA A 43 -10.57 5.07 7.87
N GLY A 44 -10.42 4.55 6.66
CA GLY A 44 -10.20 3.12 6.41
C GLY A 44 -8.97 2.59 7.16
N LYS A 45 -7.86 3.34 7.13
CA LYS A 45 -6.65 3.02 7.91
C LYS A 45 -6.97 2.90 9.41
N MET A 46 -7.58 3.91 9.99
CA MET A 46 -7.89 3.95 11.43
C MET A 46 -8.84 2.82 11.86
N ILE A 47 -9.85 2.53 11.05
CA ILE A 47 -10.82 1.48 11.32
C ILE A 47 -10.15 0.11 11.23
N GLY A 48 -9.44 -0.14 10.12
CA GLY A 48 -8.83 -1.43 9.84
C GLY A 48 -7.77 -1.83 10.86
N VAL A 49 -6.85 -0.90 11.20
CA VAL A 49 -5.79 -1.18 12.18
C VAL A 49 -6.39 -1.55 13.55
N THR A 50 -7.43 -0.85 13.99
CA THR A 50 -8.05 -1.17 15.28
C THR A 50 -8.93 -2.42 15.25
N TYR A 51 -9.46 -2.78 14.07
CA TYR A 51 -10.23 -4.01 13.89
C TYR A 51 -9.37 -5.25 14.04
N GLY A 52 -8.18 -5.22 13.47
CA GLY A 52 -7.25 -6.36 13.46
C GLY A 52 -6.31 -6.44 14.66
N ALA A 53 -5.98 -5.33 15.31
CA ALA A 53 -5.00 -5.25 16.41
C ALA A 53 -5.15 -6.32 17.51
N PRO A 54 -6.35 -6.72 17.95
CA PRO A 54 -6.47 -7.78 18.96
C PRO A 54 -5.96 -9.15 18.53
N THR A 55 -5.73 -9.36 17.22
CA THR A 55 -5.35 -10.66 16.65
C THR A 55 -3.97 -10.65 15.98
N GLU A 56 -3.30 -9.51 15.96
CA GLU A 56 -1.98 -9.31 15.36
C GLU A 56 -1.00 -10.40 15.82
N PHE A 57 -0.35 -11.06 14.84
CA PHE A 57 0.58 -12.17 15.00
C PHE A 57 0.12 -13.37 15.87
N ASN A 58 -1.18 -13.44 16.23
CA ASN A 58 -1.72 -14.58 16.97
C ASN A 58 -2.07 -15.77 16.06
N TYR A 59 -2.19 -15.54 14.76
CA TYR A 59 -2.59 -16.53 13.74
C TYR A 59 -1.56 -16.60 12.62
N LEU A 60 -0.38 -17.13 12.94
CA LEU A 60 0.68 -17.38 11.98
C LEU A 60 0.46 -18.72 11.27
N GLN A 61 0.53 -18.73 9.93
CA GLN A 61 0.31 -19.93 9.08
C GLN A 61 -1.01 -20.64 9.38
N ARG A 62 -2.04 -19.90 9.76
CA ARG A 62 -3.37 -20.43 10.02
C ARG A 62 -4.44 -19.36 9.96
N ILE A 63 -5.60 -19.76 9.48
CA ILE A 63 -6.79 -18.90 9.45
C ILE A 63 -7.29 -18.64 10.89
N ASN A 64 -7.58 -17.38 11.19
CA ASN A 64 -8.30 -17.01 12.41
C ASN A 64 -9.78 -17.44 12.31
N ASN A 65 -10.17 -18.46 13.08
CA ASN A 65 -11.56 -18.91 13.17
C ASN A 65 -12.27 -18.44 14.45
N ASP A 66 -11.59 -17.69 15.31
CA ASP A 66 -12.15 -17.18 16.55
C ASP A 66 -13.05 -15.94 16.31
N SER A 67 -13.85 -15.58 17.30
CA SER A 67 -14.68 -14.39 17.21
C SER A 67 -13.82 -13.12 17.30
N ILE A 68 -13.92 -12.26 16.30
CA ILE A 68 -13.29 -10.93 16.34
C ILE A 68 -14.23 -10.00 17.12
N LYS A 69 -13.72 -9.43 18.22
CA LYS A 69 -14.45 -8.48 19.07
C LYS A 69 -13.94 -7.09 18.79
N TRP A 70 -14.76 -6.31 18.13
CA TRP A 70 -14.46 -4.92 17.80
C TRP A 70 -15.74 -4.10 17.76
N THR A 71 -15.64 -2.85 18.13
CA THR A 71 -16.71 -1.86 18.05
C THR A 71 -16.15 -0.53 17.53
N PRO A 72 -16.96 0.35 16.95
CA PRO A 72 -16.50 1.67 16.53
C PRO A 72 -15.84 2.53 17.63
N ALA A 73 -16.11 2.23 18.92
CA ALA A 73 -15.43 2.91 20.04
C ALA A 73 -13.94 2.54 20.15
N ASP A 74 -13.52 1.42 19.54
CA ASP A 74 -12.13 0.95 19.56
C ASP A 74 -11.25 1.74 18.58
N ILE A 75 -11.85 2.51 17.64
CA ILE A 75 -11.13 3.40 16.70
C ILE A 75 -10.23 4.41 17.44
N LYS A 76 -10.55 4.76 18.69
CA LYS A 76 -9.68 5.58 19.54
C LYS A 76 -8.27 5.01 19.71
N GLY A 77 -8.11 3.69 19.57
CA GLY A 77 -6.81 3.03 19.63
C GLY A 77 -5.89 3.35 18.45
N SER A 78 -6.44 3.83 17.33
CA SER A 78 -5.67 4.16 16.13
C SER A 78 -4.60 5.25 16.36
N VAL A 79 -4.77 6.12 17.37
CA VAL A 79 -3.79 7.19 17.67
C VAL A 79 -2.44 6.66 18.17
N TRP A 80 -2.36 5.37 18.50
CA TRP A 80 -1.15 4.71 19.03
C TRP A 80 -0.51 3.73 18.03
N GLN A 81 -1.07 3.61 16.80
CA GLN A 81 -0.66 2.62 15.80
C GLN A 81 0.45 3.16 14.89
N ASP A 82 1.49 2.35 14.70
CA ASP A 82 2.64 2.70 13.86
C ASP A 82 2.29 2.82 12.38
N ASP A 83 1.38 2.02 11.86
CA ASP A 83 0.75 2.21 10.54
C ASP A 83 0.38 3.66 10.24
N ILE A 84 0.10 4.46 11.26
CA ILE A 84 -0.39 5.83 11.09
C ILE A 84 0.67 6.84 11.50
N TYR A 85 1.27 6.73 12.69
CA TYR A 85 2.17 7.79 13.15
C TYR A 85 3.50 7.84 12.37
N VAL A 86 3.97 6.72 11.80
CA VAL A 86 5.22 6.73 11.02
C VAL A 86 5.02 7.48 9.71
N GLN A 87 3.99 7.14 8.94
CA GLN A 87 3.71 7.88 7.70
C GLN A 87 3.38 9.35 7.93
N LEU A 88 2.73 9.71 9.05
CA LEU A 88 2.52 11.11 9.43
C LEU A 88 3.83 11.83 9.77
N THR A 89 4.86 11.11 10.25
CA THR A 89 6.21 11.65 10.41
C THR A 89 6.81 12.04 9.07
N PHE A 90 6.52 11.31 8.00
CA PHE A 90 6.93 11.69 6.65
C PHE A 90 6.17 12.91 6.13
N LEU A 91 4.88 13.04 6.41
CA LEU A 91 4.15 14.29 6.14
C LEU A 91 4.75 15.48 6.91
N MET A 92 5.11 15.30 8.19
CA MET A 92 5.82 16.35 8.95
C MET A 92 7.18 16.71 8.34
N ALA A 93 7.88 15.75 7.72
CA ALA A 93 9.11 16.04 7.00
C ALA A 93 8.84 16.89 5.74
N MET A 94 7.75 16.62 5.01
CA MET A 94 7.32 17.43 3.87
C MET A 94 6.96 18.85 4.30
N ASP A 95 6.21 19.03 5.38
CA ASP A 95 5.87 20.35 5.91
C ASP A 95 7.12 21.16 6.28
N LYS A 96 8.11 20.50 6.86
CA LYS A 96 9.31 21.15 7.37
C LYS A 96 10.35 21.44 6.29
N TYR A 97 10.51 20.54 5.33
CA TYR A 97 11.62 20.59 4.37
C TYR A 97 11.16 20.74 2.91
N GLY A 98 9.84 20.69 2.64
CA GLY A 98 9.25 20.69 1.31
C GLY A 98 9.19 19.30 0.65
N MET A 99 8.38 19.17 -0.38
CA MET A 99 8.17 17.91 -1.13
C MET A 99 9.45 17.40 -1.79
N GLU A 100 10.32 18.31 -2.23
CA GLU A 100 11.59 17.99 -2.89
C GLU A 100 12.73 17.65 -1.91
N ALA A 101 12.44 17.55 -0.62
CA ALA A 101 13.45 17.22 0.38
C ALA A 101 14.13 15.87 0.07
N PRO A 102 15.46 15.76 0.25
CA PRO A 102 16.15 14.50 0.03
C PRO A 102 15.74 13.45 1.08
N ALA A 103 15.75 12.17 0.70
CA ALA A 103 15.32 11.04 1.54
C ALA A 103 15.97 11.04 2.94
N VAL A 104 17.22 11.50 3.06
CA VAL A 104 17.91 11.60 4.36
C VAL A 104 17.20 12.51 5.36
N LYS A 105 16.40 13.49 4.91
CA LYS A 105 15.61 14.35 5.80
C LYS A 105 14.40 13.61 6.39
N TYR A 106 13.79 12.74 5.61
CA TYR A 106 12.74 11.84 6.07
C TYR A 106 13.31 10.80 7.04
N GLN A 107 14.46 10.19 6.71
CA GLN A 107 15.16 9.28 7.63
C GLN A 107 15.55 10.00 8.94
N GLU A 108 16.00 11.25 8.88
CA GLU A 108 16.33 12.06 10.07
C GLU A 108 15.10 12.21 10.99
N MET A 109 13.93 12.51 10.42
CA MET A 109 12.70 12.64 11.18
C MET A 109 12.28 11.31 11.81
N LEU A 110 12.31 10.21 11.05
CA LEU A 110 12.05 8.86 11.53
C LEU A 110 13.02 8.46 12.66
N ALA A 111 14.31 8.70 12.46
CA ALA A 111 15.33 8.29 13.41
C ALA A 111 15.22 9.02 14.75
N LYS A 112 14.84 10.31 14.71
CA LYS A 112 14.71 11.17 15.89
C LYS A 112 13.32 11.18 16.53
N ALA A 113 12.35 10.47 15.92
CA ALA A 113 11.01 10.35 16.48
C ALA A 113 11.03 9.60 17.83
N GLY A 114 10.18 10.04 18.76
CA GLY A 114 10.18 9.55 20.15
C GLY A 114 9.44 8.23 20.38
N TYR A 115 8.81 7.68 19.34
CA TYR A 115 8.07 6.40 19.40
C TYR A 115 8.97 5.19 19.17
N GLN A 116 8.49 4.02 19.56
CA GLN A 116 9.13 2.75 19.28
C GLN A 116 8.99 2.40 17.79
N LEU A 117 10.02 1.76 17.24
CA LEU A 117 10.03 1.23 15.88
C LEU A 117 10.34 -0.26 15.92
N TRP A 118 9.87 -0.97 14.90
CA TRP A 118 10.02 -2.41 14.73
C TRP A 118 10.75 -2.72 13.43
N CYS A 119 11.10 -3.94 13.21
CA CYS A 119 11.53 -4.53 11.94
C CYS A 119 12.45 -3.63 11.10
N ALA A 120 12.12 -3.36 9.85
CA ALA A 120 12.94 -2.57 8.93
C ALA A 120 13.10 -1.11 9.39
N ASN A 121 12.08 -0.53 10.00
CA ASN A 121 12.12 0.82 10.58
C ASN A 121 13.12 0.95 11.73
N MET A 122 13.16 -0.03 12.63
CA MET A 122 14.13 -0.04 13.74
C MET A 122 15.56 -0.09 13.20
N GLN A 123 15.82 -0.93 12.18
CA GLN A 123 17.13 -1.01 11.55
C GLN A 123 17.46 0.29 10.79
N ALA A 124 16.49 0.91 10.11
CA ALA A 124 16.67 2.20 9.44
C ALA A 124 17.04 3.33 10.42
N ARG A 125 16.43 3.34 11.62
CA ARG A 125 16.80 4.26 12.72
C ARG A 125 18.24 4.04 13.15
N LYS A 126 18.64 2.80 13.39
CA LYS A 126 20.01 2.45 13.75
C LYS A 126 20.99 2.89 12.67
N ASN A 127 20.70 2.58 11.42
CA ASN A 127 21.52 2.95 10.27
C ASN A 127 21.74 4.47 10.18
N TYR A 128 20.72 5.30 10.47
CA TYR A 128 20.89 6.75 10.52
C TYR A 128 21.98 7.18 11.52
N PHE A 129 21.94 6.64 12.74
CA PHE A 129 22.93 6.98 13.78
C PHE A 129 24.32 6.39 13.49
N ASP A 130 24.39 5.31 12.71
CA ASP A 130 25.64 4.73 12.21
C ASP A 130 26.19 5.46 10.96
N GLY A 131 25.49 6.51 10.48
CA GLY A 131 25.89 7.30 9.31
C GLY A 131 25.58 6.62 7.96
N ILE A 132 24.67 5.64 7.95
CA ILE A 132 24.21 4.93 6.77
C ILE A 132 22.89 5.55 6.32
N TYR A 133 22.88 6.17 5.13
CA TYR A 133 21.76 6.94 4.60
C TYR A 133 21.13 6.28 3.36
N PRO A 134 19.89 6.68 2.98
CA PRO A 134 19.27 6.19 1.75
C PRO A 134 20.13 6.44 0.51
N PRO A 135 20.16 5.51 -0.45
CA PRO A 135 19.40 4.27 -0.49
C PRO A 135 20.02 3.10 0.28
N MET A 136 21.19 3.28 0.87
CA MET A 136 21.93 2.21 1.53
C MET A 136 21.28 1.77 2.85
N SER A 137 20.57 2.65 3.56
CA SER A 137 19.93 2.32 4.83
C SER A 137 18.83 1.24 4.71
N GLY A 138 18.15 1.16 3.56
CA GLY A 138 17.18 0.11 3.26
C GLY A 138 17.78 -1.11 2.53
N ASN A 139 19.05 -1.02 2.07
CA ASN A 139 19.67 -2.10 1.31
C ASN A 139 19.89 -3.34 2.19
N PRO A 140 19.65 -4.59 1.68
CA PRO A 140 19.85 -5.83 2.43
C PRO A 140 21.24 -6.00 3.08
N ALA A 141 22.26 -5.35 2.55
CA ALA A 141 23.60 -5.36 3.16
C ALA A 141 23.66 -4.61 4.51
N TYR A 142 22.71 -3.71 4.78
CA TYR A 142 22.64 -2.90 6.00
C TYR A 142 21.31 -3.02 6.74
N ASN A 143 20.29 -3.55 6.08
CA ASN A 143 18.99 -3.81 6.68
C ASN A 143 18.55 -5.23 6.31
N TYR A 144 18.75 -6.17 7.22
CA TYR A 144 18.39 -7.58 7.01
C TYR A 144 16.87 -7.82 6.97
N ARG A 145 16.09 -6.78 7.25
CA ARG A 145 14.64 -6.72 7.21
C ARG A 145 14.10 -5.99 5.96
N ALA A 146 14.90 -5.89 4.90
CA ALA A 146 14.64 -5.05 3.75
C ALA A 146 13.35 -5.38 2.98
N ASP A 147 12.81 -6.58 3.11
CA ASP A 147 11.57 -7.05 2.49
C ASP A 147 10.37 -7.14 3.45
N ASP A 148 10.54 -6.71 4.70
CA ASP A 148 9.45 -6.59 5.67
C ASP A 148 8.41 -5.54 5.23
N ILE A 149 7.24 -5.59 5.86
CA ILE A 149 6.04 -4.82 5.48
C ILE A 149 6.15 -3.29 5.71
N ASP A 150 7.14 -2.81 6.46
CA ASP A 150 7.19 -1.45 7.01
C ASP A 150 6.81 -0.37 6.00
N PHE A 151 7.49 -0.28 4.86
CA PHE A 151 7.14 0.74 3.86
C PHE A 151 5.77 0.50 3.21
N GLN A 152 5.32 -0.75 3.11
CA GLN A 152 3.98 -1.06 2.58
C GLN A 152 2.87 -0.40 3.39
N ILE A 153 3.00 -0.37 4.71
CA ILE A 153 1.98 0.20 5.62
C ILE A 153 2.12 1.71 5.80
N GLU A 154 3.20 2.30 5.31
CA GLU A 154 3.56 3.71 5.51
C GLU A 154 3.49 4.57 4.24
N ALA A 155 3.21 3.96 3.09
CA ALA A 155 3.17 4.64 1.80
C ALA A 155 1.78 5.21 1.44
N ASP A 156 0.76 5.05 2.29
CA ASP A 156 -0.62 5.40 1.95
C ASP A 156 -0.79 6.87 1.62
N TYR A 157 -0.15 7.77 2.38
CA TYR A 157 -0.22 9.20 2.14
C TYR A 157 0.26 9.56 0.73
N ILE A 158 1.26 8.83 0.18
CA ILE A 158 1.75 9.03 -1.19
C ILE A 158 0.63 8.72 -2.18
N GLY A 159 -0.08 7.61 -2.00
CA GLY A 159 -1.23 7.26 -2.83
C GLY A 159 -2.38 8.26 -2.73
N PHE A 160 -2.69 8.72 -1.50
CA PHE A 160 -3.78 9.66 -1.25
C PHE A 160 -3.54 11.04 -1.85
N MET A 161 -2.28 11.51 -1.92
CA MET A 161 -1.97 12.82 -2.49
C MET A 161 -1.66 12.81 -4.00
N ASN A 162 -1.67 11.63 -4.64
CA ASN A 162 -1.35 11.47 -6.08
C ASN A 162 -2.50 10.79 -6.88
N PRO A 163 -3.74 11.33 -6.90
CA PRO A 163 -4.86 10.72 -7.61
C PRO A 163 -4.59 10.57 -9.12
N GLY A 164 -4.52 9.34 -9.63
CA GLY A 164 -4.26 9.03 -11.04
C GLY A 164 -2.81 9.27 -11.50
N MET A 165 -1.88 9.64 -10.61
CA MET A 165 -0.51 10.02 -10.97
C MET A 165 0.49 8.90 -10.65
N ILE A 166 0.35 7.75 -11.29
CA ILE A 166 1.15 6.53 -11.01
C ILE A 166 2.66 6.77 -11.11
N GLN A 167 3.14 7.56 -12.08
CA GLN A 167 4.57 7.81 -12.21
C GLN A 167 5.14 8.61 -11.02
N ASN A 168 4.37 9.56 -10.48
CA ASN A 168 4.77 10.30 -9.28
C ASN A 168 4.87 9.36 -8.08
N ILE A 169 3.90 8.45 -7.95
CA ILE A 169 3.91 7.42 -6.88
C ILE A 169 5.19 6.58 -6.95
N ILE A 170 5.52 6.05 -8.12
CA ILE A 170 6.73 5.23 -8.30
C ILE A 170 7.97 6.02 -7.85
N ASN A 171 8.10 7.27 -8.27
CA ASN A 171 9.25 8.11 -7.94
C ASN A 171 9.34 8.42 -6.44
N GLU A 172 8.21 8.78 -5.80
CA GLU A 172 8.17 9.10 -4.37
C GLU A 172 8.39 7.86 -3.50
N CYS A 173 7.76 6.74 -3.85
CA CYS A 173 7.95 5.48 -3.16
C CYS A 173 9.39 4.98 -3.29
N ASP A 174 10.01 5.09 -4.47
CA ASP A 174 11.42 4.74 -4.65
C ASP A 174 12.31 5.60 -3.76
N LYS A 175 12.06 6.92 -3.69
CA LYS A 175 12.81 7.85 -2.85
C LYS A 175 12.68 7.52 -1.35
N ILE A 176 11.46 7.33 -0.86
CA ILE A 176 11.18 7.18 0.58
C ILE A 176 11.37 5.74 1.05
N GLY A 177 10.96 4.76 0.26
CA GLY A 177 11.04 3.35 0.61
C GLY A 177 12.46 2.86 0.87
N HIS A 178 13.45 3.42 0.18
CA HIS A 178 14.87 3.11 0.41
C HIS A 178 15.42 3.59 1.76
N ILE A 179 14.62 4.25 2.59
CA ILE A 179 14.99 4.54 3.98
C ILE A 179 15.07 3.24 4.78
N MET A 180 14.08 2.35 4.63
CA MET A 180 13.92 1.14 5.42
C MET A 180 13.89 -0.16 4.61
N ASN A 181 13.40 -0.14 3.38
CA ASN A 181 13.14 -1.34 2.57
C ASN A 181 13.92 -1.37 1.25
N TYR A 182 13.86 -2.53 0.59
CA TYR A 182 14.43 -2.78 -0.74
C TYR A 182 13.61 -3.86 -1.46
N GLY A 183 13.67 -3.90 -2.81
CA GLY A 183 13.00 -4.95 -3.60
C GLY A 183 11.51 -5.04 -3.30
N ASP A 184 11.02 -6.24 -2.95
CA ASP A 184 9.59 -6.49 -2.69
C ASP A 184 9.02 -5.65 -1.54
N GLY A 185 9.82 -5.27 -0.54
CA GLY A 185 9.39 -4.35 0.51
C GLY A 185 9.02 -2.96 -0.02
N ILE A 186 9.75 -2.44 -1.03
CA ILE A 186 9.38 -1.19 -1.72
C ILE A 186 8.21 -1.42 -2.67
N TYR A 187 8.19 -2.56 -3.37
CA TYR A 187 7.10 -2.87 -4.31
C TYR A 187 5.76 -2.95 -3.61
N GLY A 188 5.71 -3.38 -2.35
CA GLY A 188 4.51 -3.33 -1.52
C GLY A 188 3.96 -1.92 -1.37
N GLY A 189 4.81 -0.95 -1.01
CA GLY A 189 4.41 0.46 -0.90
C GLY A 189 3.97 1.06 -2.24
N ILE A 190 4.69 0.78 -3.34
CA ILE A 190 4.31 1.22 -4.69
C ILE A 190 2.95 0.63 -5.09
N PHE A 191 2.78 -0.68 -4.88
CA PHE A 191 1.55 -1.39 -5.22
C PHE A 191 0.35 -0.79 -4.50
N LEU A 192 0.40 -0.65 -3.17
CA LEU A 192 -0.72 -0.10 -2.40
C LEU A 192 -0.99 1.37 -2.73
N SER A 193 0.05 2.20 -2.84
CA SER A 193 -0.12 3.60 -3.24
C SER A 193 -0.78 3.71 -4.61
N ALA A 194 -0.47 2.81 -5.55
CA ALA A 194 -1.10 2.76 -6.87
C ALA A 194 -2.57 2.28 -6.79
N LEU A 195 -2.91 1.34 -5.87
CA LEU A 195 -4.31 0.99 -5.60
C LEU A 195 -5.11 2.21 -5.15
N TYR A 196 -4.59 2.98 -4.18
CA TYR A 196 -5.26 4.19 -3.68
C TYR A 196 -5.45 5.22 -4.81
N SER A 197 -4.41 5.46 -5.57
CA SER A 197 -4.45 6.40 -6.70
C SER A 197 -5.49 6.01 -7.76
N ALA A 198 -5.58 4.73 -8.10
CA ALA A 198 -6.59 4.20 -9.02
C ALA A 198 -8.01 4.31 -8.46
N ALA A 199 -8.19 4.04 -7.16
CA ALA A 199 -9.46 4.06 -6.44
C ALA A 199 -10.16 5.43 -6.44
N PHE A 200 -9.45 6.52 -6.73
CA PHE A 200 -10.09 7.82 -6.94
C PHE A 200 -11.01 7.84 -8.16
N PHE A 201 -10.75 7.00 -9.17
CA PHE A 201 -11.40 7.03 -10.47
C PHE A 201 -11.99 5.69 -10.92
N GLU A 202 -11.63 4.59 -10.25
CA GLU A 202 -12.06 3.23 -10.58
C GLU A 202 -12.74 2.57 -9.37
N ASN A 203 -13.86 1.91 -9.60
CA ASN A 203 -14.63 1.20 -8.57
C ASN A 203 -14.54 -0.34 -8.73
N ASP A 204 -14.03 -0.82 -9.86
CA ASP A 204 -13.81 -2.24 -10.11
C ASP A 204 -12.51 -2.68 -9.42
N ILE A 205 -12.64 -3.49 -8.38
CA ILE A 205 -11.51 -3.95 -7.57
C ILE A 205 -10.45 -4.68 -8.42
N GLN A 206 -10.86 -5.46 -9.41
CA GLN A 206 -9.88 -6.15 -10.28
C GLN A 206 -9.02 -5.17 -11.06
N LYS A 207 -9.64 -4.11 -11.62
CA LYS A 207 -8.91 -3.06 -12.34
C LYS A 207 -8.02 -2.22 -11.43
N VAL A 208 -8.46 -1.96 -10.21
CA VAL A 208 -7.65 -1.29 -9.18
C VAL A 208 -6.40 -2.14 -8.90
N ILE A 209 -6.54 -3.46 -8.68
CA ILE A 209 -5.42 -4.39 -8.46
C ILE A 209 -4.52 -4.48 -9.70
N GLU A 210 -5.08 -4.52 -10.91
CA GLU A 210 -4.32 -4.53 -12.17
C GLU A 210 -3.48 -3.26 -12.34
N THR A 211 -4.00 -2.10 -11.90
CA THR A 211 -3.23 -0.84 -11.87
C THR A 211 -2.04 -0.95 -10.93
N GLY A 212 -2.22 -1.47 -9.72
CA GLY A 212 -1.13 -1.75 -8.79
C GLY A 212 -0.08 -2.69 -9.39
N LEU A 213 -0.51 -3.80 -10.01
CA LEU A 213 0.39 -4.74 -10.68
C LEU A 213 1.20 -4.12 -11.83
N SER A 214 0.60 -3.16 -12.54
CA SER A 214 1.28 -2.46 -13.65
C SER A 214 2.34 -1.48 -13.18
N SER A 215 2.33 -1.09 -11.89
CA SER A 215 3.26 -0.12 -11.30
C SER A 215 4.53 -0.74 -10.71
N ILE A 216 4.59 -2.07 -10.60
CA ILE A 216 5.73 -2.82 -10.05
C ILE A 216 6.33 -3.78 -11.08
N PRO A 217 7.59 -4.25 -10.91
CA PRO A 217 8.19 -5.19 -11.84
C PRO A 217 7.37 -6.47 -11.96
N ALA A 218 7.03 -6.85 -13.19
CA ALA A 218 6.16 -7.99 -13.48
C ALA A 218 6.72 -9.33 -12.96
N GLU A 219 8.03 -9.46 -12.86
CA GLU A 219 8.72 -10.66 -12.42
C GLU A 219 9.09 -10.67 -10.93
N SER A 220 8.74 -9.62 -10.18
CA SER A 220 8.90 -9.60 -8.72
C SER A 220 8.05 -10.68 -8.05
N ASP A 221 8.49 -11.18 -6.90
CA ASP A 221 7.69 -12.16 -6.17
C ASP A 221 6.41 -11.55 -5.62
N TYR A 222 6.43 -10.24 -5.29
CA TYR A 222 5.22 -9.50 -4.95
C TYR A 222 4.17 -9.55 -6.08
N ALA A 223 4.58 -9.28 -7.33
CA ALA A 223 3.65 -9.35 -8.46
C ALA A 223 3.18 -10.79 -8.75
N ARG A 224 4.03 -11.78 -8.51
CA ARG A 224 3.69 -13.21 -8.70
C ARG A 224 2.65 -13.67 -7.69
N ILE A 225 2.82 -13.36 -6.40
CA ILE A 225 1.87 -13.77 -5.36
C ILE A 225 0.50 -13.11 -5.56
N VAL A 226 0.46 -11.81 -5.92
CA VAL A 226 -0.80 -11.11 -6.22
C VAL A 226 -1.53 -11.77 -7.41
N ARG A 227 -0.82 -12.14 -8.48
CA ARG A 227 -1.43 -12.87 -9.61
C ARG A 227 -1.94 -14.26 -9.19
N ASP A 228 -1.25 -14.93 -8.28
CA ASP A 228 -1.73 -16.21 -7.73
C ASP A 228 -3.04 -16.01 -6.97
N VAL A 229 -3.16 -14.98 -6.13
CA VAL A 229 -4.43 -14.65 -5.46
C VAL A 229 -5.55 -14.40 -6.46
N MET A 230 -5.30 -13.60 -7.51
CA MET A 230 -6.30 -13.35 -8.55
C MET A 230 -6.71 -14.63 -9.29
N LYS A 231 -5.76 -15.55 -9.52
CA LYS A 231 -6.02 -16.87 -10.12
C LYS A 231 -6.85 -17.75 -9.17
N LEU A 232 -6.49 -17.78 -7.90
CA LEU A 232 -7.21 -18.54 -6.87
C LEU A 232 -8.64 -18.01 -6.66
N HIS A 233 -8.85 -16.70 -6.69
CA HIS A 233 -10.18 -16.12 -6.64
C HIS A 233 -11.05 -16.55 -7.83
N ARG A 234 -10.50 -16.65 -9.05
CA ARG A 234 -11.24 -17.22 -10.21
C ARG A 234 -11.56 -18.69 -10.05
N HIS A 235 -10.70 -19.46 -9.37
CA HIS A 235 -10.90 -20.89 -9.14
C HIS A 235 -11.86 -21.16 -7.98
N TYR A 236 -11.80 -20.36 -6.92
CA TYR A 236 -12.63 -20.43 -5.72
C TYR A 236 -13.40 -19.12 -5.51
N PRO A 237 -14.39 -18.77 -6.34
CA PRO A 237 -14.97 -17.42 -6.37
C PRO A 237 -15.73 -17.05 -5.08
N THR A 238 -16.11 -18.03 -4.27
CA THR A 238 -16.84 -17.82 -3.00
C THR A 238 -16.19 -18.47 -1.79
N ASP A 239 -15.12 -19.27 -1.98
CA ASP A 239 -14.42 -19.97 -0.91
C ASP A 239 -13.00 -19.40 -0.72
N TRP A 240 -12.92 -18.27 -0.04
CA TRP A 240 -11.65 -17.65 0.27
C TRP A 240 -10.73 -18.52 1.15
N LYS A 241 -11.31 -19.44 1.97
CA LYS A 241 -10.52 -20.32 2.83
C LYS A 241 -9.77 -21.38 2.02
N ALA A 242 -10.42 -21.97 1.00
CA ALA A 242 -9.73 -22.87 0.09
C ALA A 242 -8.62 -22.14 -0.70
N ALA A 243 -8.90 -20.91 -1.17
CA ALA A 243 -7.90 -20.07 -1.81
C ALA A 243 -6.72 -19.74 -0.88
N TRP A 244 -7.00 -19.41 0.38
CA TRP A 244 -5.98 -19.14 1.40
C TRP A 244 -5.08 -20.37 1.63
N GLN A 245 -5.67 -21.58 1.74
CA GLN A 245 -4.91 -22.80 1.97
C GLN A 245 -3.93 -23.10 0.83
N GLU A 246 -4.34 -22.92 -0.42
CA GLU A 246 -3.44 -23.11 -1.57
C GLU A 246 -2.37 -22.00 -1.64
N LEU A 247 -2.73 -20.77 -1.28
CA LEU A 247 -1.78 -19.66 -1.21
C LEU A 247 -0.72 -19.92 -0.15
N ASP A 248 -1.14 -20.27 1.06
CA ASP A 248 -0.25 -20.54 2.19
C ASP A 248 0.67 -21.74 1.92
N ALA A 249 0.16 -22.81 1.32
CA ALA A 249 0.94 -23.98 0.92
C ALA A 249 2.07 -23.63 -0.07
N LYS A 250 1.90 -22.57 -0.87
CA LYS A 250 2.91 -22.12 -1.83
C LYS A 250 3.83 -21.04 -1.29
N TRP A 251 3.31 -20.10 -0.51
CA TRP A 251 3.97 -18.85 -0.16
C TRP A 251 4.14 -18.61 1.35
N GLY A 252 3.47 -19.38 2.20
CA GLY A 252 3.42 -19.13 3.63
C GLY A 252 4.75 -19.28 4.38
N ASP A 253 5.74 -19.89 3.76
CA ASP A 253 7.03 -20.25 4.37
C ASP A 253 8.23 -19.52 3.74
N VAL A 254 8.00 -18.42 3.05
CA VAL A 254 9.04 -17.69 2.29
C VAL A 254 9.49 -16.39 2.94
N ASP A 255 9.50 -16.31 4.26
CA ASP A 255 10.12 -15.18 4.95
C ASP A 255 11.64 -15.26 4.83
N ILE A 256 12.23 -14.47 3.93
CA ILE A 256 13.68 -14.39 3.70
C ILE A 256 14.38 -13.47 4.70
N SER A 257 13.67 -12.65 5.46
CA SER A 257 14.27 -11.87 6.56
C SER A 257 14.77 -12.75 7.72
N GLY A 258 14.63 -14.05 7.56
CA GLY A 258 15.50 -15.05 8.23
C GLY A 258 15.18 -15.30 9.68
N ALA A 259 13.97 -15.08 10.13
CA ALA A 259 13.59 -15.51 11.47
C ALA A 259 13.53 -17.05 11.60
N GLY A 260 13.55 -17.78 10.47
CA GLY A 260 13.47 -19.25 10.46
C GLY A 260 12.26 -19.75 11.22
N SER A 261 11.21 -18.97 11.29
CA SER A 261 10.04 -19.17 12.14
C SER A 261 8.76 -18.93 11.33
N ALA A 262 7.65 -19.37 11.90
CA ALA A 262 6.32 -19.06 11.38
C ALA A 262 5.97 -17.56 11.43
N PHE A 263 6.82 -16.73 12.02
CA PHE A 263 6.66 -15.27 12.04
C PHE A 263 7.01 -14.70 10.67
N ASN A 264 6.00 -14.45 9.88
CA ASN A 264 6.14 -13.89 8.55
C ASN A 264 5.55 -12.48 8.52
N ILE A 265 6.45 -11.48 8.47
CA ILE A 265 6.13 -10.05 8.31
C ILE A 265 6.53 -9.55 6.92
N ASP A 266 6.78 -10.44 6.02
CA ASP A 266 7.12 -10.20 4.62
C ASP A 266 6.02 -9.39 3.91
N ALA A 267 6.43 -8.36 3.17
CA ALA A 267 5.51 -7.47 2.47
C ALA A 267 4.62 -8.22 1.46
N LYS A 268 5.17 -9.20 0.72
CA LYS A 268 4.43 -9.87 -0.36
C LYS A 268 3.31 -10.77 0.15
N LEU A 269 3.53 -11.55 1.23
CA LEU A 269 2.48 -12.40 1.79
C LEU A 269 1.35 -11.55 2.40
N ASN A 270 1.71 -10.53 3.17
CA ASN A 270 0.74 -9.61 3.77
C ASN A 270 -0.01 -8.82 2.66
N GLY A 271 0.68 -8.39 1.60
CA GLY A 271 0.06 -7.80 0.41
C GLY A 271 -0.94 -8.75 -0.26
N ALA A 272 -0.64 -10.04 -0.32
CA ALA A 272 -1.57 -11.04 -0.84
C ALA A 272 -2.84 -11.16 0.01
N PHE A 273 -2.73 -11.07 1.34
CA PHE A 273 -3.89 -11.08 2.24
C PHE A 273 -4.76 -9.82 2.09
N ILE A 274 -4.14 -8.66 1.83
CA ILE A 274 -4.87 -7.44 1.46
C ILE A 274 -5.69 -7.67 0.18
N VAL A 275 -5.06 -8.24 -0.86
CA VAL A 275 -5.73 -8.54 -2.14
C VAL A 275 -6.85 -9.57 -1.96
N MET A 276 -6.66 -10.59 -1.10
CA MET A 276 -7.75 -11.53 -0.75
C MET A 276 -8.93 -10.80 -0.12
N GLY A 277 -8.69 -9.95 0.86
CA GLY A 277 -9.75 -9.15 1.49
C GLY A 277 -10.51 -8.28 0.50
N LEU A 278 -9.80 -7.63 -0.42
CA LEU A 278 -10.40 -6.78 -1.46
C LEU A 278 -11.27 -7.59 -2.43
N LEU A 279 -10.76 -8.70 -2.96
CA LEU A 279 -11.46 -9.51 -3.97
C LEU A 279 -12.69 -10.22 -3.39
N TYR A 280 -12.55 -10.85 -2.22
CA TYR A 280 -13.64 -11.59 -1.60
C TYR A 280 -14.58 -10.70 -0.78
N GLY A 281 -14.13 -9.52 -0.37
CA GLY A 281 -14.96 -8.51 0.29
C GLY A 281 -15.97 -7.86 -0.65
N ASP A 282 -15.60 -7.70 -1.93
CA ASP A 282 -16.47 -7.17 -3.00
C ASP A 282 -17.16 -5.85 -2.61
N LEU A 283 -16.35 -4.87 -2.17
CA LEU A 283 -16.77 -3.55 -1.69
C LEU A 283 -17.62 -3.54 -0.39
N ASP A 284 -17.85 -4.66 0.26
CA ASP A 284 -18.44 -4.69 1.59
C ASP A 284 -17.40 -4.39 2.66
N ASP A 285 -17.60 -3.34 3.45
CA ASP A 285 -16.64 -2.85 4.45
C ASP A 285 -16.33 -3.91 5.51
N TYR A 286 -17.37 -4.51 6.09
CA TYR A 286 -17.21 -5.50 7.16
C TYR A 286 -16.63 -6.82 6.65
N LYS A 287 -17.08 -7.26 5.48
CA LYS A 287 -16.57 -8.49 4.86
C LYS A 287 -15.11 -8.35 4.46
N THR A 288 -14.70 -7.17 3.93
CA THR A 288 -13.31 -6.86 3.63
C THR A 288 -12.46 -6.91 4.90
N LEU A 289 -12.87 -6.21 5.97
CA LEU A 289 -12.20 -6.25 7.27
C LEU A 289 -12.06 -7.69 7.80
N GLU A 290 -13.19 -8.42 7.83
CA GLU A 290 -13.24 -9.77 8.38
C GLU A 290 -12.29 -10.73 7.65
N ILE A 291 -12.39 -10.79 6.33
CA ILE A 291 -11.57 -11.72 5.53
C ILE A 291 -10.09 -11.39 5.66
N THR A 292 -9.73 -10.11 5.53
CA THR A 292 -8.34 -9.68 5.60
C THR A 292 -7.73 -10.00 6.97
N THR A 293 -8.43 -9.67 8.06
CA THR A 293 -7.98 -9.99 9.43
C THR A 293 -7.86 -11.50 9.66
N ARG A 294 -8.82 -12.30 9.14
CA ARG A 294 -8.82 -13.75 9.31
C ARG A 294 -7.72 -14.47 8.54
N CYS A 295 -7.14 -13.83 7.53
CA CYS A 295 -5.96 -14.37 6.85
C CYS A 295 -4.75 -14.52 7.78
N GLY A 296 -4.72 -13.81 8.91
CA GLY A 296 -3.65 -13.92 9.90
C GLY A 296 -2.43 -13.07 9.59
N ALA A 297 -1.27 -13.50 10.09
CA ALA A 297 0.00 -12.78 10.04
C ALA A 297 -0.14 -11.36 10.65
N ASP A 298 0.21 -10.32 9.94
CA ASP A 298 0.06 -8.92 10.34
C ASP A 298 -1.40 -8.48 10.18
N SER A 299 -2.23 -8.93 11.09
CA SER A 299 -3.69 -8.91 10.93
C SER A 299 -4.35 -7.59 11.33
N ASP A 300 -3.60 -6.57 11.69
CA ASP A 300 -4.07 -5.19 11.88
C ASP A 300 -3.65 -4.30 10.71
N CYS A 301 -2.42 -4.41 10.23
CA CYS A 301 -1.94 -3.67 9.06
C CYS A 301 -2.70 -4.07 7.78
N ASN A 302 -2.94 -5.38 7.58
CA ASN A 302 -3.61 -5.86 6.37
C ASN A 302 -5.03 -5.31 6.20
N PRO A 303 -5.96 -5.39 7.18
CA PRO A 303 -7.28 -4.78 7.06
C PRO A 303 -7.23 -3.25 7.05
N SER A 304 -6.21 -2.64 7.66
CA SER A 304 -5.92 -1.20 7.59
C SER A 304 -5.78 -0.75 6.13
N ASN A 305 -4.87 -1.39 5.39
CA ASN A 305 -4.66 -1.08 3.97
C ASN A 305 -5.87 -1.46 3.10
N ALA A 306 -6.49 -2.63 3.33
CA ALA A 306 -7.63 -3.07 2.52
C ALA A 306 -8.82 -2.11 2.66
N LEU A 307 -9.19 -1.74 3.90
CA LEU A 307 -10.32 -0.82 4.09
C LEU A 307 -9.99 0.60 3.64
N ALA A 308 -8.73 1.02 3.66
CA ALA A 308 -8.32 2.29 3.08
C ALA A 308 -8.60 2.36 1.57
N VAL A 309 -8.35 1.27 0.81
CA VAL A 309 -8.73 1.20 -0.62
C VAL A 309 -10.23 1.37 -0.80
N ILE A 310 -11.04 0.63 -0.02
CA ILE A 310 -12.50 0.74 -0.05
C ILE A 310 -12.95 2.16 0.33
N GLY A 311 -12.32 2.75 1.34
CA GLY A 311 -12.59 4.12 1.78
C GLY A 311 -12.32 5.16 0.70
N VAL A 312 -11.24 5.02 -0.08
CA VAL A 312 -10.99 5.89 -1.24
C VAL A 312 -12.01 5.66 -2.35
N ILE A 313 -12.40 4.41 -2.64
CA ILE A 313 -13.44 4.12 -3.64
C ILE A 313 -14.75 4.81 -3.27
N LYS A 314 -15.22 4.64 -2.05
CA LYS A 314 -16.53 5.10 -1.57
C LYS A 314 -16.57 6.59 -1.19
N GLY A 315 -15.48 7.10 -0.62
CA GLY A 315 -15.45 8.34 0.15
C GLY A 315 -15.91 8.15 1.60
N PHE A 316 -15.44 9.01 2.51
CA PHE A 316 -15.77 8.96 3.93
C PHE A 316 -17.27 9.04 4.20
N SER A 317 -17.97 9.88 3.45
CA SER A 317 -19.42 10.09 3.58
C SER A 317 -20.27 8.85 3.29
N ASN A 318 -19.72 7.85 2.60
CA ASN A 318 -20.41 6.60 2.23
C ASN A 318 -19.94 5.37 3.03
N LEU A 319 -19.05 5.52 4.01
CA LEU A 319 -18.75 4.47 4.98
C LEU A 319 -19.96 4.23 5.91
N PRO A 320 -20.06 3.08 6.56
CA PRO A 320 -21.11 2.82 7.55
C PRO A 320 -21.22 3.94 8.59
N PRO A 321 -22.44 4.42 8.93
CA PRO A 321 -22.63 5.58 9.82
C PRO A 321 -21.95 5.45 11.18
N GLU A 322 -21.93 4.23 11.75
CA GLU A 322 -21.27 3.94 13.02
C GLU A 322 -19.74 4.03 12.93
N MET A 323 -19.13 3.64 11.78
CA MET A 323 -17.70 3.82 11.52
C MET A 323 -17.36 5.30 11.37
N GLN A 324 -18.19 6.05 10.58
CA GLN A 324 -18.02 7.50 10.47
C GLN A 324 -18.08 8.19 11.82
N LYS A 325 -19.04 7.77 12.68
CA LYS A 325 -19.17 8.32 14.03
C LYS A 325 -17.93 8.04 14.86
N GLY A 326 -17.44 6.80 14.88
CA GLY A 326 -16.25 6.41 15.63
C GLY A 326 -15.01 7.22 15.23
N VAL A 327 -14.81 7.45 13.92
CA VAL A 327 -13.72 8.30 13.42
C VAL A 327 -13.91 9.76 13.83
N LYS A 328 -15.13 10.32 13.72
CA LYS A 328 -15.44 11.70 14.12
C LYS A 328 -15.25 11.92 15.62
N ASP A 329 -15.57 10.95 16.45
CA ASP A 329 -15.43 11.03 17.91
C ASP A 329 -13.96 11.22 18.33
N VAL A 330 -13.01 10.81 17.51
CA VAL A 330 -11.55 10.95 17.74
C VAL A 330 -10.87 11.86 16.72
N GLY A 331 -11.62 12.53 15.87
CA GLY A 331 -11.12 13.26 14.70
C GLY A 331 -10.10 14.35 15.01
N ASP A 332 -10.13 14.94 16.20
CA ASP A 332 -9.19 15.96 16.68
C ASP A 332 -8.12 15.39 17.63
N SER A 333 -8.17 14.09 17.94
CA SER A 333 -7.15 13.42 18.75
C SER A 333 -5.83 13.35 17.97
N VAL A 334 -4.75 13.84 18.55
CA VAL A 334 -3.44 13.87 17.91
C VAL A 334 -2.79 12.50 17.99
N PHE A 335 -2.29 12.00 16.85
CA PHE A 335 -1.53 10.76 16.78
C PHE A 335 -0.19 10.92 17.52
N ILE A 336 0.22 9.86 18.22
CA ILE A 336 1.38 9.91 19.11
C ILE A 336 2.64 10.45 18.40
N ASN A 337 3.35 11.34 19.08
CA ASN A 337 4.59 11.97 18.60
C ASN A 337 4.49 12.66 17.22
N THR A 338 3.29 13.05 16.80
CA THR A 338 3.04 13.82 15.59
C THR A 338 2.37 15.16 15.95
N THR A 339 2.13 15.99 14.93
CA THR A 339 1.30 17.20 15.05
C THR A 339 -0.06 17.02 14.37
N TYR A 340 -0.34 15.83 13.89
CA TYR A 340 -1.52 15.52 13.12
C TYR A 340 -2.61 14.82 13.95
N SER A 341 -3.84 15.21 13.71
CA SER A 341 -5.06 14.43 13.97
C SER A 341 -5.61 13.91 12.66
N PHE A 342 -6.68 13.10 12.70
CA PHE A 342 -7.39 12.69 11.47
C PHE A 342 -7.78 13.93 10.63
N ASN A 343 -8.42 14.93 11.24
CA ASN A 343 -8.89 16.10 10.52
C ASN A 343 -7.73 16.88 9.86
N THR A 344 -6.61 17.05 10.56
CA THR A 344 -5.47 17.79 10.02
C THR A 344 -4.64 16.97 9.04
N ALA A 345 -4.57 15.63 9.17
CA ALA A 345 -3.94 14.75 8.20
C ALA A 345 -4.69 14.77 6.86
N VAL A 346 -6.04 14.70 6.90
CA VAL A 346 -6.89 14.85 5.72
C VAL A 346 -6.65 16.20 5.04
N GLU A 347 -6.60 17.29 5.80
CA GLU A 347 -6.39 18.63 5.25
C GLU A 347 -5.01 18.78 4.61
N ALA A 348 -3.95 18.30 5.29
CA ALA A 348 -2.60 18.35 4.75
C ALA A 348 -2.47 17.53 3.46
N THR A 349 -2.95 16.27 3.46
CA THR A 349 -2.94 15.40 2.29
C THR A 349 -3.71 16.01 1.12
N TYR A 350 -4.87 16.60 1.41
CA TYR A 350 -5.68 17.30 0.40
C TYR A 350 -4.93 18.48 -0.22
N ASN A 351 -4.26 19.29 0.60
CA ASN A 351 -3.48 20.43 0.12
C ASN A 351 -2.29 20.00 -0.76
N TYR A 352 -1.65 18.88 -0.43
CA TYR A 352 -0.59 18.30 -1.26
C TYR A 352 -1.11 17.68 -2.57
N ALA A 353 -2.38 17.28 -2.62
CA ALA A 353 -3.01 16.73 -3.81
C ALA A 353 -3.47 17.81 -4.83
N LEU A 354 -3.48 19.10 -4.45
CA LEU A 354 -3.85 20.25 -5.30
C LEU A 354 -2.64 20.87 -5.99
#